data_ed991b83d6a9887e8bd3bdb378542e47
#
_entry.id   ed991b83d6a9887e8bd3bdb378542e47
#
_cell.length_a   1.000
_cell.length_b   1.000
_cell.length_c   1.000
_cell.angle_alpha   90.00
_cell.angle_beta   90.00
_cell.angle_gamma   90.00
#
_symmetry.space_group_name_H-M   'P 1'
#
loop_
_entity.id
_entity.type
_entity.pdbx_description
1 polymer ?
#
loop_
_entity_poly.entity_id
_entity_poly.type
_entity_poly.pdbx_seq_one_letter_code
_entity_poly.pdbx_strand_id
1 'polypeptide(L)' 'MTKQEKLNELQRITGKGKMACDIALSLAGGDIDKAIERMKKSYPGLEVKK' A
#
# COMPACT_ATOMS: atom_id res chain seq x y z
N MET A 1 -1.33 13.41 -7.20
CA MET A 1 -1.83 12.97 -5.88
C MET A 1 -0.83 13.30 -4.79
N THR A 2 -1.32 13.75 -3.65
CA THR A 2 -0.45 13.98 -2.49
C THR A 2 -0.12 12.64 -1.83
N LYS A 3 0.88 12.64 -0.95
CA LYS A 3 1.24 11.44 -0.19
C LYS A 3 0.05 10.91 0.61
N GLN A 4 -0.71 11.82 1.22
CA GLN A 4 -1.87 11.43 2.03
C GLN A 4 -2.93 10.75 1.17
N GLU A 5 -3.17 11.25 -0.02
CA GLU A 5 -4.13 10.65 -0.94
C GLU A 5 -3.68 9.26 -1.38
N LYS A 6 -2.41 9.10 -1.68
CA LYS A 6 -1.84 7.80 -2.04
C LYS A 6 -1.97 6.81 -0.89
N LEU A 7 -1.72 7.28 0.32
CA LEU A 7 -1.83 6.46 1.52
C LEU A 7 -3.28 5.99 1.73
N ASN A 8 -4.23 6.91 1.59
CA ASN A 8 -5.65 6.57 1.72
C ASN A 8 -6.07 5.55 0.67
N GLU A 9 -5.64 5.74 -0.56
CA GLU A 9 -5.93 4.82 -1.65
C GLU A 9 -5.38 3.43 -1.35
N LEU A 10 -4.13 3.36 -0.88
CA LEU A 10 -3.50 2.09 -0.56
C LEU A 10 -4.21 1.38 0.58
N GLN A 11 -4.65 2.09 1.59
CA GLN A 11 -5.45 1.52 2.68
C GLN A 11 -6.74 0.91 2.16
N ARG A 12 -7.40 1.61 1.24
CA ARG A 12 -8.64 1.14 0.63
C ARG A 12 -8.43 -0.12 -0.19
N ILE A 13 -7.36 -0.13 -0.96
CA ILE A 13 -7.04 -1.26 -1.85
C ILE A 13 -6.66 -2.51 -1.06
N THR A 14 -5.82 -2.35 -0.05
CA THR A 14 -5.26 -3.49 0.69
C THR A 14 -6.02 -3.85 1.95
N GLY A 15 -6.79 -2.93 2.49
CA GLY A 15 -7.49 -3.13 3.74
C GLY A 15 -6.57 -3.17 4.96
N LYS A 16 -5.31 -2.78 4.81
CA LYS A 16 -4.35 -2.75 5.91
C LYS A 16 -4.34 -1.38 6.58
N GLY A 17 -3.75 -1.34 7.77
CA GLY A 17 -3.68 -0.09 8.53
C GLY A 17 -2.75 0.93 7.92
N LYS A 18 -2.88 2.17 8.39
CA LYS A 18 -2.11 3.30 7.88
C LYS A 18 -0.60 3.07 7.98
N MET A 19 -0.15 2.51 9.11
CA MET A 19 1.29 2.30 9.33
C MET A 19 1.87 1.33 8.31
N ALA A 20 1.21 0.21 8.06
CA ALA A 20 1.67 -0.76 7.09
C ALA A 20 1.72 -0.16 5.69
N CYS A 21 0.70 0.58 5.32
CA CYS A 21 0.63 1.24 4.02
C CYS A 21 1.71 2.32 3.88
N ASP A 22 1.95 3.08 4.94
CA ASP A 22 2.96 4.13 4.93
C ASP A 22 4.36 3.55 4.71
N ILE A 23 4.69 2.49 5.41
CA ILE A 23 5.97 1.81 5.25
C ILE A 23 6.13 1.29 3.82
N ALA A 24 5.12 0.60 3.32
CA ALA A 24 5.15 0.04 1.98
C ALA A 24 5.31 1.14 0.93
N LEU A 25 4.58 2.23 1.09
CA LEU A 25 4.64 3.35 0.15
C LEU A 25 6.01 4.03 0.17
N SER A 26 6.59 4.20 1.35
CA SER A 26 7.93 4.76 1.50
C SER A 26 8.97 3.91 0.79
N LEU A 27 8.92 2.60 1.00
CA LEU A 27 9.84 1.66 0.36
C LEU A 27 9.65 1.61 -1.15
N ALA A 28 8.45 1.86 -1.61
CA ALA A 28 8.13 1.87 -3.04
C ALA A 28 8.39 3.22 -3.71
N GLY A 29 8.94 4.19 -2.98
CA GLY A 29 9.21 5.50 -3.53
C GLY A 29 7.96 6.28 -3.92
N GLY A 30 6.85 6.00 -3.27
CA GLY A 30 5.59 6.68 -3.54
C GLY A 30 4.77 6.06 -4.68
N ASP A 31 5.20 4.90 -5.18
CA ASP A 31 4.50 4.19 -6.25
C ASP A 31 3.51 3.21 -5.64
N ILE A 32 2.22 3.43 -5.90
CA ILE A 32 1.15 2.59 -5.34
C ILE A 32 1.27 1.14 -5.81
N ASP A 33 1.51 0.92 -7.09
CA ASP A 33 1.61 -0.44 -7.63
C ASP A 33 2.78 -1.22 -7.00
N LYS A 34 3.91 -0.55 -6.86
CA LYS A 34 5.07 -1.17 -6.20
C LYS A 34 4.81 -1.41 -4.72
N ALA A 35 4.11 -0.50 -4.07
CA ALA A 35 3.74 -0.67 -2.67
C ALA A 35 2.84 -1.89 -2.49
N ILE A 36 1.88 -2.08 -3.40
CA ILE A 36 1.00 -3.25 -3.38
C ILE A 36 1.81 -4.54 -3.53
N GLU A 37 2.75 -4.56 -4.46
CA GLU A 37 3.60 -5.74 -4.65
C GLU A 37 4.41 -6.06 -3.39
N ARG A 38 4.97 -5.06 -2.73
CA ARG A 38 5.69 -5.26 -1.48
C ARG A 38 4.78 -5.80 -0.40
N MET A 39 3.57 -5.28 -0.31
CA MET A 39 2.61 -5.76 0.68
C MET A 39 2.18 -7.18 0.41
N LYS A 40 2.02 -7.56 -0.85
CA LYS A 40 1.70 -8.95 -1.20
C LYS A 40 2.78 -9.92 -0.74
N LYS A 41 4.04 -9.52 -0.81
CA LYS A 41 5.15 -10.34 -0.34
C LYS A 41 5.19 -10.41 1.18
N SER A 42 4.92 -9.29 1.85
CA SER A 42 4.92 -9.23 3.32
C SER A 42 3.71 -9.92 3.93
N TYR A 43 2.59 -9.91 3.22
CA TYR A 43 1.33 -10.50 3.70
C TYR A 43 0.83 -11.52 2.68
N PRO A 44 1.34 -12.77 2.72
CA PRO A 44 0.87 -13.82 1.82
C PRO A 44 -0.63 -13.98 1.96
N GLY A 45 -1.34 -14.01 0.86
CA GLY A 45 -2.79 -14.12 0.87
C GLY A 45 -3.52 -12.79 0.93
N LEU A 46 -2.80 -11.68 0.86
CA LEU A 46 -3.41 -10.34 0.84
C LEU A 46 -4.33 -10.19 -0.36
N GLU A 47 -5.56 -9.79 -0.11
CA GLU A 47 -6.50 -9.47 -1.18
C GLU A 47 -6.33 -8.01 -1.59
N VAL A 48 -6.17 -7.78 -2.88
CA VAL A 48 -6.01 -6.44 -3.44
C VAL A 48 -7.30 -6.08 -4.18
N LYS A 49 -7.97 -5.05 -3.71
CA LYS A 49 -9.24 -4.58 -4.29
C LYS A 49 -8.97 -3.43 -5.25
N LYS A 50 -8.50 -3.75 -6.40
CA LYS A 50 -8.24 -2.75 -7.43
C LYS A 50 -9.39 -2.58 -8.37
#